data_59a56e63e4a6a534272a9d363c058ea8
#
_entry.id   59a56e63e4a6a534272a9d363c058ea8
#
_cell.length_a   1.000
_cell.length_b   1.000
_cell.length_c   1.000
_cell.angle_alpha   90.00
_cell.angle_beta   90.00
_cell.angle_gamma   90.00
#
_symmetry.space_group_name_H-M   'P 1'
#
loop_
_entity.id
_entity.type
_entity.pdbx_description
1 polymer ?
#
loop_
_entity_poly.entity_id
_entity_poly.type
_entity_poly.pdbx_seq_one_letter_code
_entity_poly.pdbx_strand_id
1 'polypeptide(L)'
;MSEPYFRVNENLSKAAEIAINASLAVKKGEHVLIITNPLRDVYTISQALYAACIRAGASPVLIAQPKKLSFDYAEPTVINAIKTEPEVVISISAERMGKDKEAIKNPYKGTDGKPYMHSFNHLLHGLKKIRAFWSPEVTTDIFVRTVPIDYSELRSNCAKVSQMMKDAKEVHVETTLGTDITVGIKGRQPKTDDGDFRTPGKGGNLPSGEIFISPKLGTSNGTLVIDGSITLEKTLVIREPIKLHVKEGFVMEIDGKSEAKKFSKYIEQAEKKPFEMAKKGELDDKKAKEYSKNARNLGELGIGLNPKARIVGNVLEDEKVLGTVHF
;
A
#
# COMPACT_ATOMS: atom_id res chain seq x y z
N MET A 1 -3.43 -37.27 -13.94
CA MET A 1 -3.26 -35.88 -13.43
C MET A 1 -4.67 -35.29 -13.33
N SER A 2 -5.10 -34.88 -12.12
CA SER A 2 -6.39 -34.20 -11.96
C SER A 2 -6.40 -32.91 -12.77
N GLU A 3 -7.53 -32.57 -13.39
CA GLU A 3 -7.70 -31.30 -14.07
C GLU A 3 -7.34 -30.13 -13.13
N PRO A 4 -6.73 -29.05 -13.67
CA PRO A 4 -6.37 -27.90 -12.84
C PRO A 4 -7.66 -27.29 -12.25
N TYR A 5 -7.63 -26.94 -10.95
CA TYR A 5 -8.77 -26.32 -10.25
C TYR A 5 -9.30 -25.07 -10.95
N PHE A 6 -8.41 -24.30 -11.59
CA PHE A 6 -8.76 -23.12 -12.35
C PHE A 6 -7.90 -23.03 -13.63
N ARG A 7 -8.54 -22.71 -14.76
CA ARG A 7 -7.83 -22.41 -16.00
C ARG A 7 -7.41 -20.95 -16.01
N VAL A 8 -6.11 -20.71 -15.86
CA VAL A 8 -5.50 -19.37 -15.95
C VAL A 8 -4.43 -19.38 -17.05
N ASN A 9 -4.13 -18.22 -17.65
CA ASN A 9 -3.07 -18.14 -18.63
C ASN A 9 -1.69 -18.38 -18.01
N GLU A 10 -0.73 -18.78 -18.82
CA GLU A 10 0.62 -19.16 -18.37
C GLU A 10 1.34 -18.04 -17.63
N ASN A 11 1.26 -16.79 -18.12
CA ASN A 11 1.93 -15.65 -17.50
C ASN A 11 1.37 -15.35 -16.13
N LEU A 12 0.05 -15.43 -15.95
CA LEU A 12 -0.59 -15.26 -14.64
C LEU A 12 -0.24 -16.40 -13.68
N SER A 13 -0.15 -17.64 -14.18
CA SER A 13 0.30 -18.79 -13.39
C SER A 13 1.74 -18.58 -12.89
N LYS A 14 2.66 -18.14 -13.75
CA LYS A 14 4.05 -17.82 -13.37
C LYS A 14 4.13 -16.72 -12.30
N ALA A 15 3.37 -15.63 -12.49
CA ALA A 15 3.33 -14.54 -11.52
C ALA A 15 2.80 -15.01 -10.15
N ALA A 16 1.74 -15.83 -10.15
CA ALA A 16 1.20 -16.41 -8.93
C ALA A 16 2.19 -17.37 -8.24
N GLU A 17 2.91 -18.18 -9.00
CA GLU A 17 3.96 -19.07 -8.45
C GLU A 17 5.10 -18.28 -7.79
N ILE A 18 5.52 -17.17 -8.40
CA ILE A 18 6.54 -16.28 -7.83
C ILE A 18 6.03 -15.65 -6.52
N ALA A 19 4.79 -15.15 -6.51
CA ALA A 19 4.17 -14.60 -5.30
C ALA A 19 4.13 -15.63 -4.14
N ILE A 20 3.74 -16.87 -4.44
CA ILE A 20 3.64 -17.93 -3.43
C ILE A 20 5.02 -18.43 -2.99
N ASN A 21 5.95 -18.68 -3.93
CA ASN A 21 7.21 -19.32 -3.62
C ASN A 21 8.31 -18.32 -3.21
N ALA A 22 8.46 -17.19 -3.91
CA ALA A 22 9.55 -16.24 -3.69
C ALA A 22 9.21 -15.15 -2.66
N SER A 23 7.97 -14.65 -2.64
CA SER A 23 7.59 -13.60 -1.69
C SER A 23 7.08 -14.16 -0.37
N LEU A 24 6.18 -15.13 -0.38
CA LEU A 24 5.61 -15.74 0.84
C LEU A 24 6.35 -16.99 1.31
N ALA A 25 7.08 -17.70 0.43
CA ALA A 25 7.69 -18.99 0.71
C ALA A 25 6.70 -19.98 1.37
N VAL A 26 5.54 -20.16 0.73
CA VAL A 26 4.49 -21.06 1.23
C VAL A 26 5.01 -22.50 1.26
N LYS A 27 4.73 -23.20 2.36
CA LYS A 27 5.21 -24.55 2.61
C LYS A 27 4.08 -25.56 2.47
N LYS A 28 4.48 -26.82 2.22
CA LYS A 28 3.55 -27.95 2.24
C LYS A 28 2.81 -28.04 3.58
N GLY A 29 1.51 -28.19 3.52
CA GLY A 29 0.63 -28.34 4.68
C GLY A 29 0.17 -27.03 5.33
N GLU A 30 0.72 -25.88 4.96
CA GLU A 30 0.28 -24.58 5.50
C GLU A 30 -1.15 -24.24 5.04
N HIS A 31 -1.91 -23.61 5.92
CA HIS A 31 -3.23 -23.06 5.60
C HIS A 31 -3.07 -21.65 5.04
N VAL A 32 -3.66 -21.42 3.87
CA VAL A 32 -3.59 -20.13 3.17
C VAL A 32 -5.01 -19.59 3.00
N LEU A 33 -5.30 -18.44 3.60
CA LEU A 33 -6.57 -17.75 3.41
C LEU A 33 -6.41 -16.69 2.32
N ILE A 34 -7.14 -16.84 1.23
CA ILE A 34 -7.22 -15.87 0.13
C ILE A 34 -8.57 -15.15 0.21
N ILE A 35 -8.53 -13.82 0.36
CA ILE A 35 -9.72 -12.96 0.44
C ILE A 35 -9.80 -12.10 -0.80
N THR A 36 -10.95 -12.09 -1.48
CA THR A 36 -11.13 -11.38 -2.75
C THR A 36 -12.55 -10.85 -2.92
N ASN A 37 -12.82 -10.26 -4.10
CA ASN A 37 -14.13 -9.84 -4.55
C ASN A 37 -14.50 -10.57 -5.86
N PRO A 38 -15.79 -10.82 -6.16
CA PRO A 38 -16.22 -11.50 -7.38
C PRO A 38 -16.18 -10.56 -8.60
N LEU A 39 -15.02 -9.90 -8.82
CA LEU A 39 -14.77 -9.01 -9.94
C LEU A 39 -13.59 -9.54 -10.76
N ARG A 40 -13.68 -9.37 -12.10
CA ARG A 40 -12.85 -10.10 -13.06
C ARG A 40 -11.39 -10.20 -12.70
N ASP A 41 -10.67 -9.07 -12.56
CA ASP A 41 -9.22 -9.09 -12.36
C ASP A 41 -8.84 -9.73 -11.02
N VAL A 42 -9.34 -9.20 -9.92
CA VAL A 42 -8.99 -9.65 -8.57
C VAL A 42 -9.40 -11.11 -8.33
N TYR A 43 -10.54 -11.54 -8.90
CA TYR A 43 -10.98 -12.93 -8.78
C TYR A 43 -10.09 -13.87 -9.59
N THR A 44 -9.73 -13.50 -10.83
CA THR A 44 -8.86 -14.30 -11.70
C THR A 44 -7.44 -14.44 -11.10
N ILE A 45 -6.89 -13.36 -10.54
CA ILE A 45 -5.60 -13.39 -9.81
C ILE A 45 -5.72 -14.33 -8.59
N SER A 46 -6.80 -14.24 -7.83
CA SER A 46 -7.02 -15.08 -6.64
C SER A 46 -7.13 -16.56 -7.00
N GLN A 47 -7.75 -16.90 -8.13
CA GLN A 47 -7.81 -18.27 -8.65
C GLN A 47 -6.41 -18.79 -9.03
N ALA A 48 -5.58 -17.95 -9.65
CA ALA A 48 -4.20 -18.30 -9.98
C ALA A 48 -3.35 -18.54 -8.71
N LEU A 49 -3.51 -17.70 -7.69
CA LEU A 49 -2.84 -17.84 -6.40
C LEU A 49 -3.30 -19.10 -5.67
N TYR A 50 -4.59 -19.41 -5.70
CA TYR A 50 -5.15 -20.65 -5.14
C TYR A 50 -4.48 -21.87 -5.79
N ALA A 51 -4.45 -21.92 -7.13
CA ALA A 51 -3.82 -23.01 -7.88
C ALA A 51 -2.30 -23.11 -7.57
N ALA A 52 -1.61 -21.98 -7.41
CA ALA A 52 -0.19 -21.96 -7.03
C ALA A 52 0.02 -22.51 -5.60
N CYS A 53 -0.86 -22.20 -4.65
CA CYS A 53 -0.81 -22.78 -3.30
C CYS A 53 -1.00 -24.30 -3.32
N ILE A 54 -1.95 -24.81 -4.12
CA ILE A 54 -2.12 -26.28 -4.28
C ILE A 54 -0.85 -26.91 -4.84
N ARG A 55 -0.21 -26.30 -5.86
CA ARG A 55 1.08 -26.82 -6.40
C ARG A 55 2.21 -26.79 -5.37
N ALA A 56 2.21 -25.81 -4.47
CA ALA A 56 3.14 -25.77 -3.34
C ALA A 56 2.83 -26.80 -2.23
N GLY A 57 1.72 -27.53 -2.35
CA GLY A 57 1.27 -28.53 -1.38
C GLY A 57 0.59 -27.94 -0.14
N ALA A 58 0.19 -26.68 -0.18
CA ALA A 58 -0.55 -26.01 0.87
C ALA A 58 -2.05 -26.31 0.81
N SER A 59 -2.79 -25.88 1.84
CA SER A 59 -4.23 -26.02 1.99
C SER A 59 -4.92 -24.64 1.84
N PRO A 60 -5.16 -24.13 0.61
CA PRO A 60 -5.77 -22.82 0.43
C PRO A 60 -7.29 -22.86 0.62
N VAL A 61 -7.81 -21.77 1.17
CA VAL A 61 -9.24 -21.44 1.19
C VAL A 61 -9.43 -20.08 0.51
N LEU A 62 -10.34 -19.99 -0.46
CA LEU A 62 -10.68 -18.78 -1.18
C LEU A 62 -12.08 -18.29 -0.75
N ILE A 63 -12.14 -17.08 -0.20
CA ILE A 63 -13.39 -16.42 0.18
C ILE A 63 -13.58 -15.18 -0.67
N ALA A 64 -14.71 -15.11 -1.39
CA ALA A 64 -15.12 -13.92 -2.12
C ALA A 64 -16.22 -13.18 -1.34
N GLN A 65 -16.02 -11.88 -1.10
CA GLN A 65 -17.00 -11.00 -0.49
C GLN A 65 -17.37 -9.85 -1.44
N PRO A 66 -18.52 -9.18 -1.25
CA PRO A 66 -18.83 -7.97 -2.01
C PRO A 66 -17.70 -6.93 -1.91
N LYS A 67 -17.52 -6.13 -2.98
CA LYS A 67 -16.57 -5.02 -2.99
C LYS A 67 -16.78 -4.12 -1.78
N LYS A 68 -15.68 -3.72 -1.12
CA LYS A 68 -15.68 -2.84 0.06
C LYS A 68 -14.94 -1.56 -0.26
N LEU A 69 -15.55 -0.44 0.12
CA LEU A 69 -14.94 0.90 0.06
C LEU A 69 -14.23 1.22 1.39
N SER A 70 -13.57 2.37 1.46
CA SER A 70 -12.75 2.78 2.62
C SER A 70 -13.51 2.82 3.96
N PHE A 71 -14.84 3.01 3.94
CA PHE A 71 -15.65 3.08 5.15
C PHE A 71 -16.48 1.82 5.42
N ASP A 72 -16.52 0.86 4.49
CA ASP A 72 -17.30 -0.37 4.64
C ASP A 72 -16.66 -1.35 5.63
N TYR A 73 -17.49 -2.17 6.21
CA TYR A 73 -17.04 -3.28 7.05
C TYR A 73 -16.86 -4.54 6.21
N ALA A 74 -15.82 -5.32 6.54
CA ALA A 74 -15.66 -6.67 6.02
C ALA A 74 -16.84 -7.56 6.47
N GLU A 75 -17.15 -8.59 5.66
CA GLU A 75 -18.14 -9.56 6.07
C GLU A 75 -17.68 -10.29 7.36
N PRO A 76 -18.59 -10.56 8.31
CA PRO A 76 -18.24 -11.27 9.54
C PRO A 76 -17.55 -12.61 9.28
N THR A 77 -17.92 -13.31 8.23
CA THR A 77 -17.31 -14.58 7.81
C THR A 77 -15.83 -14.39 7.45
N VAL A 78 -15.47 -13.29 6.77
CA VAL A 78 -14.07 -12.96 6.44
C VAL A 78 -13.26 -12.70 7.72
N ILE A 79 -13.81 -11.90 8.64
CA ILE A 79 -13.15 -11.60 9.92
C ILE A 79 -12.96 -12.89 10.75
N ASN A 80 -13.97 -13.77 10.80
CA ASN A 80 -13.88 -15.03 11.51
C ASN A 80 -12.88 -15.99 10.85
N ALA A 81 -12.79 -16.02 9.52
CA ALA A 81 -11.77 -16.80 8.82
C ALA A 81 -10.35 -16.31 9.14
N ILE A 82 -10.11 -14.99 9.22
CA ILE A 82 -8.81 -14.45 9.66
C ILE A 82 -8.49 -14.89 11.10
N LYS A 83 -9.49 -14.90 12.00
CA LYS A 83 -9.33 -15.31 13.40
C LYS A 83 -9.01 -16.79 13.59
N THR A 84 -9.12 -17.63 12.57
CA THR A 84 -8.63 -19.03 12.63
C THR A 84 -7.10 -19.12 12.62
N GLU A 85 -6.41 -17.99 12.48
CA GLU A 85 -4.95 -17.87 12.50
C GLU A 85 -4.25 -18.73 11.42
N PRO A 86 -4.65 -18.64 10.14
CA PRO A 86 -3.93 -19.35 9.07
C PRO A 86 -2.49 -18.84 9.00
N GLU A 87 -1.54 -19.67 8.57
CA GLU A 87 -0.13 -19.26 8.45
C GLU A 87 0.06 -18.12 7.46
N VAL A 88 -0.80 -18.05 6.43
CA VAL A 88 -0.72 -17.05 5.35
C VAL A 88 -2.08 -16.44 5.08
N VAL A 89 -2.12 -15.10 4.99
CA VAL A 89 -3.31 -14.36 4.53
C VAL A 89 -2.96 -13.54 3.30
N ILE A 90 -3.72 -13.71 2.23
CA ILE A 90 -3.59 -12.95 0.98
C ILE A 90 -4.89 -12.17 0.75
N SER A 91 -4.79 -10.86 0.56
CA SER A 91 -5.94 -10.01 0.22
C SER A 91 -5.78 -9.42 -1.17
N ILE A 92 -6.61 -9.86 -2.11
CA ILE A 92 -6.69 -9.35 -3.48
C ILE A 92 -8.04 -8.65 -3.62
N SER A 93 -8.09 -7.36 -3.35
CA SER A 93 -9.35 -6.62 -3.28
C SER A 93 -9.47 -5.56 -4.36
N ALA A 94 -10.69 -5.40 -4.87
CA ALA A 94 -11.01 -4.38 -5.89
C ALA A 94 -10.84 -2.94 -5.38
N GLU A 95 -10.91 -2.74 -4.06
CA GLU A 95 -10.50 -1.49 -3.38
C GLU A 95 -9.95 -1.82 -1.99
N ARG A 96 -10.79 -2.29 -1.06
CA ARG A 96 -10.40 -2.55 0.34
C ARG A 96 -10.87 -3.93 0.79
N MET A 97 -10.21 -4.48 1.79
CA MET A 97 -10.70 -5.69 2.48
C MET A 97 -11.94 -5.41 3.34
N GLY A 98 -12.10 -4.17 3.78
CA GLY A 98 -13.14 -3.74 4.71
C GLY A 98 -12.63 -3.66 6.15
N LYS A 99 -13.31 -2.87 6.99
CA LYS A 99 -12.97 -2.65 8.40
C LYS A 99 -13.45 -3.80 9.28
N ASP A 100 -12.79 -4.03 10.40
CA ASP A 100 -13.23 -4.95 11.46
C ASP A 100 -14.10 -4.20 12.46
N LYS A 101 -15.43 -4.42 12.36
CA LYS A 101 -16.44 -3.70 13.17
C LYS A 101 -16.24 -3.91 14.68
N GLU A 102 -15.89 -5.12 15.09
CA GLU A 102 -15.71 -5.45 16.50
C GLU A 102 -14.40 -4.88 17.04
N ALA A 103 -13.32 -4.98 16.27
CA ALA A 103 -12.03 -4.46 16.67
C ALA A 103 -11.99 -2.92 16.74
N ILE A 104 -12.83 -2.20 15.98
CA ILE A 104 -12.96 -0.75 16.10
C ILE A 104 -13.58 -0.37 17.45
N LYS A 105 -14.55 -1.15 17.93
CA LYS A 105 -15.19 -0.92 19.25
C LYS A 105 -14.29 -1.35 20.40
N ASN A 106 -13.65 -2.51 20.25
CA ASN A 106 -12.83 -3.17 21.24
C ASN A 106 -11.48 -3.58 20.61
N PRO A 107 -10.50 -2.67 20.52
CA PRO A 107 -9.23 -2.97 19.86
C PRO A 107 -8.49 -4.14 20.51
N TYR A 108 -7.94 -5.01 19.69
CA TYR A 108 -7.06 -6.09 20.13
C TYR A 108 -5.77 -5.52 20.70
N LYS A 109 -5.25 -6.13 21.76
CA LYS A 109 -3.96 -5.73 22.33
C LYS A 109 -2.84 -6.62 21.78
N GLY A 110 -1.87 -6.00 21.10
CA GLY A 110 -0.68 -6.71 20.62
C GLY A 110 0.34 -6.99 21.74
N THR A 111 1.30 -7.87 21.45
CA THR A 111 2.45 -8.15 22.35
C THR A 111 3.35 -6.92 22.54
N ASP A 112 3.31 -5.97 21.60
CA ASP A 112 3.98 -4.66 21.69
C ASP A 112 3.19 -3.62 22.53
N GLY A 113 2.07 -4.03 23.13
CA GLY A 113 1.20 -3.20 23.95
C GLY A 113 0.31 -2.23 23.17
N LYS A 114 0.40 -2.19 21.83
CA LYS A 114 -0.40 -1.29 20.99
C LYS A 114 -1.80 -1.83 20.72
N PRO A 115 -2.80 -0.95 20.53
CA PRO A 115 -4.13 -1.34 20.07
C PRO A 115 -4.16 -1.59 18.57
N TYR A 116 -4.86 -2.64 18.14
CA TYR A 116 -5.08 -3.00 16.75
C TYR A 116 -6.57 -3.04 16.45
N MET A 117 -7.02 -2.20 15.54
CA MET A 117 -8.43 -2.06 15.15
C MET A 117 -8.84 -2.99 14.00
N HIS A 118 -8.06 -4.05 13.75
CA HIS A 118 -8.36 -5.08 12.76
C HIS A 118 -7.65 -6.39 13.11
N SER A 119 -8.38 -7.52 13.06
CA SER A 119 -7.83 -8.86 13.33
C SER A 119 -6.63 -9.20 12.44
N PHE A 120 -6.66 -8.82 11.16
CA PHE A 120 -5.54 -8.99 10.24
C PHE A 120 -4.25 -8.31 10.76
N ASN A 121 -4.32 -7.01 11.08
CA ASN A 121 -3.17 -6.26 11.59
C ASN A 121 -2.71 -6.76 12.97
N HIS A 122 -3.64 -7.19 13.81
CA HIS A 122 -3.34 -7.80 15.10
C HIS A 122 -2.53 -9.08 14.94
N LEU A 123 -2.95 -9.98 14.05
CA LEU A 123 -2.23 -11.23 13.80
C LEU A 123 -0.89 -11.00 13.09
N LEU A 124 -0.83 -10.06 12.13
CA LEU A 124 0.37 -9.78 11.37
C LEU A 124 1.42 -9.02 12.20
N HIS A 125 1.07 -7.89 12.77
CA HIS A 125 2.01 -7.00 13.44
C HIS A 125 1.98 -7.12 14.97
N GLY A 126 0.80 -7.30 15.54
CA GLY A 126 0.61 -7.36 17.00
C GLY A 126 1.09 -8.68 17.61
N LEU A 127 0.77 -9.80 17.00
CA LEU A 127 1.16 -11.14 17.48
C LEU A 127 2.25 -11.80 16.64
N LYS A 128 2.50 -11.30 15.42
CA LYS A 128 3.45 -11.88 14.45
C LYS A 128 3.21 -13.39 14.21
N LYS A 129 1.95 -13.77 14.08
CA LYS A 129 1.54 -15.18 13.87
C LYS A 129 1.41 -15.52 12.40
N ILE A 130 0.99 -14.58 11.57
CA ILE A 130 0.78 -14.76 10.13
C ILE A 130 1.83 -14.00 9.33
N ARG A 131 1.95 -14.37 8.06
CA ARG A 131 2.60 -13.57 7.03
C ARG A 131 1.63 -13.30 5.90
N ALA A 132 1.79 -12.19 5.18
CA ALA A 132 0.73 -11.74 4.30
C ALA A 132 1.23 -10.86 3.16
N PHE A 133 0.46 -10.78 2.08
CA PHE A 133 0.49 -9.62 1.20
C PHE A 133 -0.92 -9.16 0.85
N TRP A 134 -1.03 -7.91 0.40
CA TRP A 134 -2.29 -7.34 -0.05
C TRP A 134 -2.08 -6.49 -1.30
N SER A 135 -3.01 -6.61 -2.24
CA SER A 135 -2.97 -5.95 -3.54
C SER A 135 -4.32 -5.30 -3.83
N PRO A 136 -4.58 -4.10 -3.26
CA PRO A 136 -5.80 -3.37 -3.56
C PRO A 136 -5.76 -2.85 -4.99
N GLU A 137 -6.90 -2.90 -5.68
CA GLU A 137 -7.08 -2.36 -7.04
C GLU A 137 -6.16 -2.96 -8.12
N VAL A 138 -5.49 -4.08 -7.84
CA VAL A 138 -4.60 -4.73 -8.79
C VAL A 138 -5.36 -5.27 -9.99
N THR A 139 -4.83 -5.02 -11.19
CA THR A 139 -5.32 -5.64 -12.44
C THR A 139 -4.46 -6.83 -12.83
N THR A 140 -5.00 -7.70 -13.67
CA THR A 140 -4.25 -8.85 -14.20
C THR A 140 -2.99 -8.41 -14.95
N ASP A 141 -3.06 -7.31 -15.72
CA ASP A 141 -1.90 -6.74 -16.43
C ASP A 141 -0.80 -6.30 -15.45
N ILE A 142 -1.16 -5.51 -14.43
CA ILE A 142 -0.23 -5.06 -13.40
C ILE A 142 0.44 -6.28 -12.75
N PHE A 143 -0.36 -7.25 -12.28
CA PHE A 143 0.17 -8.41 -11.56
C PHE A 143 1.13 -9.24 -12.41
N VAL A 144 0.76 -9.53 -13.65
CA VAL A 144 1.60 -10.32 -14.59
C VAL A 144 2.90 -9.60 -14.95
N ARG A 145 2.87 -8.29 -15.07
CA ARG A 145 4.03 -7.50 -15.48
C ARG A 145 5.00 -7.22 -14.33
N THR A 146 4.51 -6.89 -13.17
CA THR A 146 5.30 -6.29 -12.08
C THR A 146 5.68 -7.26 -10.96
N VAL A 147 4.98 -8.40 -10.83
CA VAL A 147 5.32 -9.42 -9.83
C VAL A 147 6.50 -10.29 -10.27
N PRO A 148 6.65 -10.70 -11.54
CA PRO A 148 7.81 -11.47 -11.98
C PRO A 148 9.07 -10.61 -12.17
N ILE A 149 9.75 -10.34 -11.05
CA ILE A 149 11.04 -9.61 -11.01
C ILE A 149 12.07 -10.43 -10.22
N ASP A 150 13.33 -10.02 -10.27
CA ASP A 150 14.38 -10.57 -9.40
C ASP A 150 14.26 -9.98 -8.00
N TYR A 151 13.67 -10.73 -7.09
CA TYR A 151 13.50 -10.32 -5.70
C TYR A 151 14.83 -10.27 -4.91
N SER A 152 15.88 -10.98 -5.33
CA SER A 152 17.20 -10.89 -4.72
C SER A 152 17.81 -9.53 -5.00
N GLU A 153 17.76 -9.09 -6.25
CA GLU A 153 18.20 -7.77 -6.67
C GLU A 153 17.37 -6.66 -6.00
N LEU A 154 16.03 -6.79 -6.02
CA LEU A 154 15.14 -5.82 -5.38
C LEU A 154 15.49 -5.65 -3.90
N ARG A 155 15.61 -6.73 -3.13
CA ARG A 155 15.96 -6.72 -1.70
C ARG A 155 17.32 -6.08 -1.47
N SER A 156 18.32 -6.38 -2.31
CA SER A 156 19.64 -5.76 -2.25
C SER A 156 19.57 -4.25 -2.45
N ASN A 157 18.83 -3.78 -3.44
CA ASN A 157 18.65 -2.37 -3.74
C ASN A 157 17.88 -1.65 -2.61
N CYS A 158 16.79 -2.24 -2.14
CA CYS A 158 16.07 -1.74 -0.98
C CYS A 158 16.95 -1.63 0.27
N ALA A 159 17.77 -2.64 0.56
CA ALA A 159 18.69 -2.61 1.72
C ALA A 159 19.72 -1.48 1.62
N LYS A 160 20.29 -1.26 0.42
CA LYS A 160 21.25 -0.16 0.19
C LYS A 160 20.60 1.20 0.42
N VAL A 161 19.45 1.46 -0.18
CA VAL A 161 18.73 2.75 -0.01
C VAL A 161 18.30 2.92 1.43
N SER A 162 17.76 1.89 2.08
CA SER A 162 17.40 1.93 3.50
C SER A 162 18.56 2.29 4.41
N GLN A 163 19.74 1.70 4.15
CA GLN A 163 20.96 2.02 4.92
C GLN A 163 21.40 3.48 4.73
N MET A 164 21.32 3.99 3.48
CA MET A 164 21.64 5.41 3.21
C MET A 164 20.68 6.36 3.94
N MET A 165 19.39 6.06 3.96
CA MET A 165 18.37 6.90 4.61
C MET A 165 18.42 6.84 6.14
N LYS A 166 18.84 5.71 6.73
CA LYS A 166 18.82 5.48 8.18
C LYS A 166 19.62 6.52 8.98
N ASP A 167 20.77 6.92 8.48
CA ASP A 167 21.69 7.85 9.14
C ASP A 167 21.60 9.26 8.55
N ALA A 168 20.80 9.46 7.51
CA ALA A 168 20.65 10.75 6.85
C ALA A 168 19.84 11.73 7.72
N LYS A 169 20.18 13.00 7.63
CA LYS A 169 19.42 14.08 8.25
C LYS A 169 18.30 14.57 7.33
N GLU A 170 18.56 14.54 6.02
CA GLU A 170 17.69 15.05 4.98
C GLU A 170 17.93 14.29 3.67
N VAL A 171 16.96 14.34 2.78
CA VAL A 171 17.05 13.88 1.39
C VAL A 171 16.77 15.08 0.50
N HIS A 172 17.69 15.36 -0.43
CA HIS A 172 17.48 16.36 -1.47
C HIS A 172 17.01 15.66 -2.74
N VAL A 173 15.91 16.14 -3.30
CA VAL A 173 15.29 15.62 -4.54
C VAL A 173 15.33 16.72 -5.58
N GLU A 174 16.00 16.43 -6.70
CA GLU A 174 16.11 17.32 -7.84
C GLU A 174 15.69 16.60 -9.13
N THR A 175 14.94 17.25 -10.00
CA THR A 175 14.55 16.73 -11.31
C THR A 175 14.69 17.79 -12.40
N THR A 176 14.84 17.35 -13.64
CA THR A 176 14.95 18.24 -14.80
C THR A 176 13.69 19.08 -15.06
N LEU A 177 12.54 18.66 -14.53
CA LEU A 177 11.28 19.41 -14.64
C LEU A 177 11.09 20.47 -13.55
N GLY A 178 12.07 20.61 -12.63
CA GLY A 178 12.12 21.69 -11.67
C GLY A 178 11.69 21.32 -10.25
N THR A 179 11.59 20.04 -9.90
CA THR A 179 11.60 19.64 -8.49
C THR A 179 12.96 20.00 -7.93
N ASP A 180 12.96 20.72 -6.82
CA ASP A 180 14.13 21.09 -6.01
C ASP A 180 13.63 21.25 -4.58
N ILE A 181 13.68 20.14 -3.81
CA ILE A 181 13.14 20.09 -2.45
C ILE A 181 14.08 19.35 -1.51
N THR A 182 14.28 19.90 -0.33
CA THR A 182 14.96 19.21 0.78
C THR A 182 13.93 18.69 1.76
N VAL A 183 13.96 17.38 2.04
CA VAL A 183 13.03 16.66 2.92
C VAL A 183 13.77 16.22 4.16
N GLY A 184 13.43 16.78 5.32
CA GLY A 184 14.08 16.44 6.58
C GLY A 184 13.58 15.08 7.11
N ILE A 185 14.54 14.16 7.37
CA ILE A 185 14.23 12.79 7.85
C ILE A 185 15.01 12.41 9.13
N LYS A 186 15.72 13.34 9.74
CA LYS A 186 16.55 13.07 10.94
C LYS A 186 15.77 12.37 12.05
N GLY A 187 16.26 11.20 12.47
CA GLY A 187 15.65 10.39 13.53
C GLY A 187 14.44 9.59 13.11
N ARG A 188 14.08 9.59 11.82
CA ARG A 188 13.02 8.75 11.26
C ARG A 188 13.60 7.41 10.82
N GLN A 189 12.75 6.40 10.70
CA GLN A 189 13.19 5.07 10.24
C GLN A 189 12.50 4.78 8.91
N PRO A 190 13.25 4.45 7.84
CA PRO A 190 12.69 4.03 6.59
C PRO A 190 11.97 2.69 6.75
N LYS A 191 10.92 2.52 5.98
CA LYS A 191 10.20 1.25 5.82
C LYS A 191 10.46 0.72 4.41
N THR A 192 10.51 -0.60 4.31
CA THR A 192 10.85 -1.29 3.07
C THR A 192 9.70 -2.19 2.65
N ASP A 193 9.25 -2.06 1.41
CA ASP A 193 8.37 -3.01 0.73
C ASP A 193 9.16 -3.69 -0.40
N ASP A 194 9.91 -4.73 -0.03
CA ASP A 194 10.87 -5.45 -0.89
C ASP A 194 10.40 -6.85 -1.28
N GLY A 195 9.14 -7.19 -0.97
CA GLY A 195 8.55 -8.49 -1.23
C GLY A 195 9.10 -9.63 -0.36
N ASP A 196 9.81 -9.34 0.73
CA ASP A 196 10.22 -10.36 1.69
C ASP A 196 9.17 -10.59 2.78
N PHE A 197 8.18 -11.40 2.45
CA PHE A 197 7.08 -11.79 3.35
C PHE A 197 7.21 -13.25 3.83
N ARG A 198 8.43 -13.81 3.88
CA ARG A 198 8.69 -15.23 4.12
C ARG A 198 8.57 -15.65 5.58
N THR A 199 8.53 -14.72 6.50
CA THR A 199 8.49 -15.03 7.95
C THR A 199 7.27 -14.41 8.64
N PRO A 200 6.71 -15.04 9.67
CA PRO A 200 5.61 -14.48 10.45
C PRO A 200 5.91 -13.06 10.95
N GLY A 201 4.92 -12.20 10.90
CA GLY A 201 5.05 -10.77 11.19
C GLY A 201 5.50 -9.91 10.01
N LYS A 202 5.78 -10.51 8.85
CA LYS A 202 6.15 -9.81 7.62
C LYS A 202 4.97 -9.76 6.64
N GLY A 203 4.82 -8.62 5.99
CA GLY A 203 3.82 -8.41 4.95
C GLY A 203 3.92 -7.02 4.36
N GLY A 204 3.37 -6.86 3.15
CA GLY A 204 3.39 -5.63 2.38
C GLY A 204 2.52 -5.72 1.14
N ASN A 205 2.69 -4.79 0.23
CA ASN A 205 2.03 -4.82 -1.07
C ASN A 205 2.72 -5.80 -2.03
N LEU A 206 1.93 -6.39 -2.92
CA LEU A 206 2.43 -7.06 -4.10
C LEU A 206 1.64 -6.57 -5.31
N PRO A 207 2.27 -5.96 -6.36
CA PRO A 207 3.71 -5.82 -6.54
C PRO A 207 4.39 -5.01 -5.45
N SER A 208 5.63 -5.36 -5.16
CA SER A 208 6.53 -4.68 -4.23
C SER A 208 7.58 -3.87 -4.98
N GLY A 209 8.33 -3.07 -4.25
CA GLY A 209 9.48 -2.34 -4.79
C GLY A 209 9.46 -0.87 -4.44
N GLU A 210 9.47 -0.55 -3.14
CA GLU A 210 9.67 0.81 -2.67
C GLU A 210 10.34 0.86 -1.30
N ILE A 211 10.90 2.02 -1.03
CA ILE A 211 11.28 2.44 0.32
C ILE A 211 10.59 3.75 0.60
N PHE A 212 10.01 3.87 1.76
CA PHE A 212 9.32 5.08 2.16
C PHE A 212 9.60 5.48 3.60
N ILE A 213 9.50 6.77 3.88
CA ILE A 213 9.78 7.37 5.17
C ILE A 213 8.84 8.55 5.41
N SER A 214 8.28 8.67 6.62
CA SER A 214 7.56 9.88 6.99
C SER A 214 8.54 11.00 7.28
N PRO A 215 8.47 12.16 6.59
CA PRO A 215 9.30 13.32 6.88
C PRO A 215 9.16 13.79 8.34
N LYS A 216 10.19 14.43 8.87
CA LYS A 216 10.08 15.13 10.14
C LYS A 216 9.24 16.38 9.94
N LEU A 217 8.20 16.55 10.74
CA LEU A 217 7.31 17.73 10.67
C LEU A 217 8.10 19.03 10.76
N GLY A 218 7.73 19.99 9.91
CA GLY A 218 8.34 21.32 9.92
C GLY A 218 9.72 21.44 9.25
N THR A 219 10.21 20.41 8.54
CA THR A 219 11.60 20.41 8.05
C THR A 219 11.75 20.28 6.53
N SER A 220 10.66 20.13 5.78
CA SER A 220 10.74 20.02 4.32
C SER A 220 10.50 21.39 3.66
N ASN A 221 11.37 21.78 2.73
CA ASN A 221 11.29 23.08 2.05
C ASN A 221 11.75 22.98 0.60
N GLY A 222 11.09 23.69 -0.30
CA GLY A 222 11.45 23.76 -1.69
C GLY A 222 10.27 23.70 -2.64
N THR A 223 10.55 23.32 -3.88
CA THR A 223 9.57 23.15 -4.95
C THR A 223 9.44 21.68 -5.31
N LEU A 224 8.21 21.21 -5.42
CA LEU A 224 7.89 19.86 -5.91
C LEU A 224 7.12 19.99 -7.21
N VAL A 225 7.58 19.34 -8.27
CA VAL A 225 6.86 19.26 -9.55
C VAL A 225 6.39 17.83 -9.74
N ILE A 226 5.07 17.64 -9.74
CA ILE A 226 4.43 16.36 -9.98
C ILE A 226 4.18 16.22 -11.47
N ASP A 227 4.72 15.17 -12.08
CA ASP A 227 4.70 14.92 -13.53
C ASP A 227 4.21 13.51 -13.91
N GLY A 228 4.06 12.62 -12.94
CA GLY A 228 3.63 11.24 -13.14
C GLY A 228 2.13 11.05 -12.93
N SER A 229 1.72 10.84 -11.70
CA SER A 229 0.32 10.66 -11.31
C SER A 229 0.00 11.32 -9.98
N ILE A 230 -1.29 11.50 -9.73
CA ILE A 230 -1.82 12.03 -8.48
C ILE A 230 -3.06 11.24 -8.05
N THR A 231 -3.17 10.91 -6.77
CA THR A 231 -4.34 10.25 -6.21
C THR A 231 -5.24 11.27 -5.53
N LEU A 232 -6.45 11.41 -6.05
CA LEU A 232 -7.55 12.19 -5.47
C LEU A 232 -8.64 11.22 -4.99
N GLU A 233 -9.84 11.27 -5.58
CA GLU A 233 -10.83 10.21 -5.42
C GLU A 233 -10.41 8.92 -6.17
N LYS A 234 -9.69 9.11 -7.28
CA LYS A 234 -9.04 8.07 -8.08
C LYS A 234 -7.66 8.55 -8.49
N THR A 235 -6.77 7.61 -8.79
CA THR A 235 -5.46 7.95 -9.33
C THR A 235 -5.58 8.39 -10.79
N LEU A 236 -4.95 9.51 -11.11
CA LEU A 236 -4.96 10.14 -12.43
C LEU A 236 -3.52 10.31 -12.92
N VAL A 237 -3.26 9.87 -14.14
CA VAL A 237 -2.00 10.21 -14.83
C VAL A 237 -2.05 11.69 -15.21
N ILE A 238 -1.02 12.42 -14.86
CA ILE A 238 -0.91 13.86 -15.08
C ILE A 238 -0.51 14.14 -16.54
N ARG A 239 -1.20 15.06 -17.18
CA ARG A 239 -0.88 15.51 -18.54
C ARG A 239 -0.01 16.75 -18.55
N GLU A 240 -0.20 17.59 -17.55
CA GLU A 240 0.53 18.85 -17.38
C GLU A 240 1.04 18.93 -15.95
N PRO A 241 2.35 19.21 -15.74
CA PRO A 241 2.94 19.22 -14.42
C PRO A 241 2.21 20.12 -13.43
N ILE A 242 2.12 19.65 -12.19
CA ILE A 242 1.61 20.43 -11.05
C ILE A 242 2.81 20.86 -10.22
N LYS A 243 2.95 22.14 -9.99
CA LYS A 243 4.01 22.70 -9.16
C LYS A 243 3.49 23.05 -7.78
N LEU A 244 4.18 22.55 -6.75
CA LEU A 244 3.86 22.81 -5.35
C LEU A 244 5.00 23.58 -4.71
N HIS A 245 4.69 24.66 -3.99
CA HIS A 245 5.64 25.35 -3.13
C HIS A 245 5.48 24.85 -1.70
N VAL A 246 6.53 24.25 -1.16
CA VAL A 246 6.54 23.63 0.17
C VAL A 246 7.39 24.48 1.10
N LYS A 247 6.81 24.81 2.26
CA LYS A 247 7.49 25.50 3.35
C LYS A 247 7.17 24.82 4.69
N GLU A 248 8.21 24.51 5.46
CA GLU A 248 8.05 23.85 6.76
C GLU A 248 7.18 22.58 6.69
N GLY A 249 7.30 21.82 5.58
CA GLY A 249 6.55 20.57 5.36
C GLY A 249 5.13 20.75 4.84
N PHE A 250 4.64 21.97 4.66
CA PHE A 250 3.28 22.25 4.18
C PHE A 250 3.27 22.80 2.77
N VAL A 251 2.33 22.34 1.95
CA VAL A 251 2.05 22.89 0.62
C VAL A 251 1.38 24.24 0.79
N MET A 252 2.12 25.30 0.46
CA MET A 252 1.65 26.68 0.57
C MET A 252 0.88 27.13 -0.68
N GLU A 253 1.40 26.77 -1.86
CA GLU A 253 0.86 27.17 -3.16
C GLU A 253 0.83 25.97 -4.10
N ILE A 254 -0.15 25.94 -4.97
CA ILE A 254 -0.37 24.90 -5.99
C ILE A 254 -0.57 25.59 -7.33
N ASP A 255 0.41 25.46 -8.22
CA ASP A 255 0.41 26.07 -9.54
C ASP A 255 0.26 25.01 -10.64
N GLY A 256 -0.39 25.39 -11.72
CA GLY A 256 -0.59 24.54 -12.89
C GLY A 256 -1.96 24.76 -13.54
N LYS A 257 -2.32 23.84 -14.44
CA LYS A 257 -3.56 23.97 -15.20
C LYS A 257 -4.73 23.18 -14.58
N SER A 258 -5.40 22.35 -15.35
CA SER A 258 -6.66 21.71 -14.94
C SER A 258 -6.50 20.74 -13.77
N GLU A 259 -5.43 19.95 -13.79
CA GLU A 259 -5.14 18.98 -12.73
C GLU A 259 -4.75 19.66 -11.40
N ALA A 260 -3.96 20.74 -11.47
CA ALA A 260 -3.62 21.55 -10.31
C ALA A 260 -4.86 22.16 -9.64
N LYS A 261 -5.82 22.67 -10.45
CA LYS A 261 -7.09 23.20 -9.93
C LYS A 261 -7.93 22.12 -9.25
N LYS A 262 -7.97 20.91 -9.81
CA LYS A 262 -8.65 19.75 -9.17
C LYS A 262 -7.99 19.40 -7.85
N PHE A 263 -6.66 19.36 -7.82
CA PHE A 263 -5.90 19.08 -6.62
C PHE A 263 -6.11 20.13 -5.53
N SER A 264 -6.03 21.42 -5.87
CA SER A 264 -6.31 22.52 -4.95
C SER A 264 -7.70 22.38 -4.32
N LYS A 265 -8.73 22.13 -5.15
CA LYS A 265 -10.10 21.92 -4.67
C LYS A 265 -10.21 20.69 -3.73
N TYR A 266 -9.48 19.61 -4.04
CA TYR A 266 -9.47 18.41 -3.21
C TYR A 266 -8.84 18.69 -1.83
N ILE A 267 -7.71 19.40 -1.79
CA ILE A 267 -7.07 19.83 -0.54
C ILE A 267 -7.99 20.74 0.27
N GLU A 268 -8.65 21.71 -0.35
CA GLU A 268 -9.63 22.58 0.33
C GLU A 268 -10.80 21.80 0.96
N GLN A 269 -11.25 20.73 0.30
CA GLN A 269 -12.26 19.85 0.86
C GLN A 269 -11.71 19.05 2.04
N ALA A 270 -10.47 18.54 1.92
CA ALA A 270 -9.80 17.82 3.01
C ALA A 270 -9.57 18.72 4.25
N GLU A 271 -9.31 20.01 4.06
CA GLU A 271 -9.20 21.00 5.15
C GLU A 271 -10.55 21.25 5.86
N LYS A 272 -11.67 21.21 5.14
CA LYS A 272 -13.02 21.49 5.68
C LYS A 272 -13.64 20.28 6.40
N LYS A 273 -13.39 19.09 5.87
CA LYS A 273 -14.02 17.84 6.36
C LYS A 273 -13.86 17.56 7.85
N PRO A 274 -12.70 17.78 8.50
CA PRO A 274 -12.55 17.59 9.94
C PRO A 274 -13.48 18.46 10.79
N PHE A 275 -13.72 19.70 10.36
CA PHE A 275 -14.66 20.59 11.06
C PHE A 275 -16.11 20.16 10.88
N GLU A 276 -16.48 19.61 9.71
CA GLU A 276 -17.81 19.03 9.50
C GLU A 276 -18.03 17.81 10.41
N MET A 277 -17.00 16.98 10.59
CA MET A 277 -17.03 15.84 11.51
C MET A 277 -17.15 16.31 12.97
N ALA A 278 -16.44 17.37 13.35
CA ALA A 278 -16.55 17.95 14.70
C ALA A 278 -17.97 18.48 14.98
N LYS A 279 -18.59 19.18 14.02
CA LYS A 279 -19.99 19.64 14.13
C LYS A 279 -20.98 18.49 14.33
N LYS A 280 -20.67 17.29 13.82
CA LYS A 280 -21.49 16.07 14.00
C LYS A 280 -21.17 15.30 15.27
N GLY A 281 -20.19 15.75 16.07
CA GLY A 281 -19.72 15.06 17.28
C GLY A 281 -18.87 13.80 16.99
N GLU A 282 -18.41 13.62 15.75
CA GLU A 282 -17.59 12.49 15.33
C GLU A 282 -16.08 12.72 15.59
N LEU A 283 -15.68 13.96 15.85
CA LEU A 283 -14.31 14.37 16.10
C LEU A 283 -14.29 15.52 17.13
N ASP A 284 -13.26 15.58 17.98
CA ASP A 284 -13.08 16.75 18.86
C ASP A 284 -12.46 17.94 18.11
N ASP A 285 -12.74 19.17 18.56
CA ASP A 285 -12.31 20.41 17.91
C ASP A 285 -10.79 20.54 17.80
N LYS A 286 -10.03 20.01 18.77
CA LYS A 286 -8.56 20.06 18.75
C LYS A 286 -8.02 19.18 17.61
N LYS A 287 -8.53 17.96 17.49
CA LYS A 287 -8.17 17.07 16.37
C LYS A 287 -8.66 17.61 15.03
N ALA A 288 -9.84 18.25 15.00
CA ALA A 288 -10.34 18.86 13.78
C ALA A 288 -9.37 19.92 13.25
N LYS A 289 -8.86 20.80 14.10
CA LYS A 289 -7.85 21.80 13.75
C LYS A 289 -6.53 21.14 13.28
N GLU A 290 -6.07 20.11 13.98
CA GLU A 290 -4.85 19.37 13.63
C GLU A 290 -4.98 18.69 12.28
N TYR A 291 -6.07 17.97 12.02
CA TYR A 291 -6.30 17.24 10.77
C TYR A 291 -6.49 18.20 9.58
N SER A 292 -7.20 19.32 9.79
CA SER A 292 -7.33 20.36 8.79
C SER A 292 -5.95 20.93 8.39
N LYS A 293 -5.11 21.27 9.37
CA LYS A 293 -3.74 21.72 9.10
C LYS A 293 -2.92 20.65 8.36
N ASN A 294 -3.02 19.40 8.78
CA ASN A 294 -2.25 18.30 8.21
C ASN A 294 -2.69 17.89 6.80
N ALA A 295 -3.84 18.37 6.31
CA ALA A 295 -4.27 18.15 4.92
C ALA A 295 -3.26 18.68 3.88
N ARG A 296 -2.41 19.63 4.26
CA ARG A 296 -1.35 20.19 3.41
C ARG A 296 0.04 19.65 3.72
N ASN A 297 0.17 18.78 4.70
CA ASN A 297 1.48 18.30 5.13
C ASN A 297 2.01 17.22 4.19
N LEU A 298 3.30 17.26 3.87
CA LEU A 298 3.98 16.14 3.23
C LEU A 298 4.07 14.99 4.24
N GLY A 299 3.32 13.92 3.99
CA GLY A 299 3.19 12.78 4.89
C GLY A 299 4.23 11.69 4.67
N GLU A 300 4.76 11.62 3.46
CA GLU A 300 5.67 10.58 3.02
C GLU A 300 6.72 11.13 2.05
N LEU A 301 7.87 10.49 1.98
CA LEU A 301 8.80 10.46 0.86
C LEU A 301 9.02 8.99 0.53
N GLY A 302 8.58 8.56 -0.64
CA GLY A 302 8.80 7.22 -1.14
C GLY A 302 9.71 7.20 -2.37
N ILE A 303 10.43 6.11 -2.57
CA ILE A 303 11.33 5.87 -3.70
C ILE A 303 10.95 4.54 -4.34
N GLY A 304 10.53 4.58 -5.61
CA GLY A 304 10.18 3.41 -6.39
C GLY A 304 11.43 2.65 -6.87
N LEU A 305 11.39 1.31 -6.77
CA LEU A 305 12.52 0.42 -7.05
C LEU A 305 12.14 -0.81 -7.91
N ASN A 306 10.90 -0.91 -8.38
CA ASN A 306 10.45 -2.02 -9.23
C ASN A 306 10.76 -1.71 -10.71
N PRO A 307 11.66 -2.48 -11.38
CA PRO A 307 12.09 -2.18 -12.75
C PRO A 307 11.00 -2.46 -13.82
N LYS A 308 9.89 -3.09 -13.43
CA LYS A 308 8.79 -3.42 -14.34
C LYS A 308 7.56 -2.55 -14.14
N ALA A 309 7.51 -1.76 -13.05
CA ALA A 309 6.43 -0.83 -12.79
C ALA A 309 6.44 0.35 -13.76
N ARG A 310 5.27 0.92 -14.02
CA ARG A 310 5.04 2.06 -14.92
C ARG A 310 4.00 2.98 -14.33
N ILE A 311 4.01 4.24 -14.71
CA ILE A 311 2.93 5.17 -14.40
C ILE A 311 1.71 4.82 -15.25
N VAL A 312 0.65 4.31 -14.62
CA VAL A 312 -0.58 3.86 -15.30
C VAL A 312 -1.85 4.44 -14.70
N GLY A 313 -1.74 5.25 -13.65
CA GLY A 313 -2.89 5.75 -12.90
C GLY A 313 -3.46 4.72 -11.92
N ASN A 314 -2.60 3.89 -11.37
CA ASN A 314 -2.90 2.96 -10.29
C ASN A 314 -1.85 3.12 -9.19
N VAL A 315 -2.26 3.62 -8.03
CA VAL A 315 -1.34 3.96 -6.93
C VAL A 315 -0.48 2.78 -6.51
N LEU A 316 -1.03 1.57 -6.49
CA LEU A 316 -0.29 0.36 -6.09
C LEU A 316 0.95 0.12 -6.97
N GLU A 317 0.87 0.46 -8.26
CA GLU A 317 1.99 0.34 -9.19
C GLU A 317 2.80 1.63 -9.29
N ASP A 318 2.14 2.78 -9.38
CA ASP A 318 2.76 4.08 -9.66
C ASP A 318 3.82 4.45 -8.60
N GLU A 319 3.60 4.07 -7.33
CA GLU A 319 4.55 4.26 -6.23
C GLU A 319 5.82 3.39 -6.35
N LYS A 320 5.78 2.32 -7.14
CA LYS A 320 6.87 1.35 -7.24
C LYS A 320 7.81 1.59 -8.42
N VAL A 321 7.52 2.57 -9.29
CA VAL A 321 8.30 2.79 -10.52
C VAL A 321 9.76 3.11 -10.23
N LEU A 322 10.68 2.29 -10.76
CA LEU A 322 12.11 2.46 -10.54
C LEU A 322 12.59 3.86 -10.94
N GLY A 323 13.27 4.52 -10.02
CA GLY A 323 13.88 5.83 -10.25
C GLY A 323 12.90 7.00 -10.13
N THR A 324 11.69 6.77 -9.61
CA THR A 324 10.75 7.85 -9.26
C THR A 324 10.70 8.08 -7.75
N VAL A 325 10.19 9.24 -7.36
CA VAL A 325 9.84 9.56 -5.99
C VAL A 325 8.35 9.90 -5.90
N HIS A 326 7.74 9.65 -4.75
CA HIS A 326 6.36 10.03 -4.45
C HIS A 326 6.25 10.65 -3.05
N PHE A 327 5.17 11.43 -2.82
CA PHE A 327 4.93 12.18 -1.60
C PHE A 327 3.49 12.02 -1.11
#